data_896fe59a8d03d84781e0c0fe2d14e600
#
_entry.id   896fe59a8d03d84781e0c0fe2d14e600
#
_cell.length_a   1.000
_cell.length_b   1.000
_cell.length_c   1.000
_cell.angle_alpha   90.00
_cell.angle_beta   90.00
_cell.angle_gamma   90.00
#
_symmetry.space_group_name_H-M   'P 1'
#
loop_
_entity.id
_entity.type
_entity.pdbx_description
1 polymer ?
#
loop_
_entity_poly.entity_id
_entity_poly.type
_entity_poly.pdbx_seq_one_letter_code
_entity_poly.pdbx_strand_id
1 'polypeptide(L)'
;MRRLKKIKVPRMIKKPFSQAEMEHLRCNAECQRDIAIMAFLYSTAARIGEVVRLNRKDIDWGNKEVIIYGEKGKKERRVYLTDDCAYHLHKYLLSRDDTNPALFVSNKKPHTRLGKQAIQSMLRTLGQKTEIHAHPHKFRRTLLTDAGNRGIPLQEIQMYAGHQKPDTTMMYVTVSEENVRASFRRYIA
;
A
#
# COMPACT_ATOMS: atom_id res chain seq x y z
N MET A 1 26.99 23.57 -31.08
CA MET A 1 26.18 22.33 -30.89
C MET A 1 24.90 22.67 -30.12
N ARG A 2 23.72 22.63 -30.75
CA ARG A 2 22.43 22.86 -30.08
C ARG A 2 22.06 21.62 -29.24
N ARG A 3 21.97 21.72 -27.92
CA ARG A 3 21.46 20.66 -27.05
C ARG A 3 19.98 20.43 -27.39
N LEU A 4 19.66 19.27 -27.93
CA LEU A 4 18.29 18.81 -28.12
C LEU A 4 17.57 18.75 -26.76
N LYS A 5 16.51 19.55 -26.59
CA LYS A 5 15.64 19.45 -25.41
C LYS A 5 14.94 18.09 -25.45
N LYS A 6 15.14 17.26 -24.40
CA LYS A 6 14.38 16.02 -24.22
C LYS A 6 12.88 16.33 -24.26
N ILE A 7 12.18 15.80 -25.26
CA ILE A 7 10.72 15.84 -25.33
C ILE A 7 10.17 15.10 -24.10
N LYS A 8 9.42 15.81 -23.24
CA LYS A 8 8.70 15.19 -22.13
C LYS A 8 7.56 14.34 -22.71
N VAL A 9 7.77 13.04 -22.83
CA VAL A 9 6.69 12.10 -23.15
C VAL A 9 5.63 12.18 -22.05
N PRO A 10 4.32 12.33 -22.38
CA PRO A 10 3.26 12.32 -21.39
C PRO A 10 3.37 11.05 -20.54
N ARG A 11 3.47 11.19 -19.22
CA ARG A 11 3.49 10.03 -18.31
C ARG A 11 2.09 9.40 -18.35
N MET A 12 1.99 8.21 -18.92
CA MET A 12 0.75 7.42 -18.84
C MET A 12 0.35 7.26 -17.37
N ILE A 13 -0.87 7.66 -17.06
CA ILE A 13 -1.46 7.48 -15.73
C ILE A 13 -1.65 5.96 -15.54
N LYS A 14 -0.84 5.38 -14.69
CA LYS A 14 -0.93 3.95 -14.38
C LYS A 14 -2.19 3.70 -13.56
N LYS A 15 -3.09 2.86 -14.03
CA LYS A 15 -4.38 2.56 -13.37
C LYS A 15 -4.20 1.92 -11.98
N PRO A 16 -5.02 2.27 -10.97
CA PRO A 16 -5.12 1.56 -9.70
C PRO A 16 -5.70 0.14 -9.94
N PHE A 17 -5.77 -0.68 -8.89
CA PHE A 17 -6.60 -1.88 -8.93
C PHE A 17 -8.08 -1.48 -8.89
N SER A 18 -8.91 -2.23 -9.60
CA SER A 18 -10.35 -2.26 -9.31
C SER A 18 -10.62 -3.12 -8.07
N GLN A 19 -11.81 -2.98 -7.48
CA GLN A 19 -12.21 -3.81 -6.36
C GLN A 19 -12.29 -5.30 -6.75
N ALA A 20 -12.77 -5.59 -7.96
CA ALA A 20 -12.81 -6.95 -8.50
C ALA A 20 -11.40 -7.55 -8.67
N GLU A 21 -10.42 -6.77 -9.16
CA GLU A 21 -9.03 -7.22 -9.26
C GLU A 21 -8.43 -7.51 -7.87
N MET A 22 -8.70 -6.67 -6.87
CA MET A 22 -8.23 -6.87 -5.49
C MET A 22 -8.79 -8.15 -4.90
N GLU A 23 -10.10 -8.39 -5.08
CA GLU A 23 -10.76 -9.60 -4.60
C GLU A 23 -10.26 -10.85 -5.33
N HIS A 24 -10.06 -10.75 -6.65
CA HIS A 24 -9.54 -11.87 -7.43
C HIS A 24 -8.11 -12.26 -7.00
N LEU A 25 -7.25 -11.28 -6.71
CA LEU A 25 -5.93 -11.53 -6.13
C LEU A 25 -6.04 -12.22 -4.76
N ARG A 26 -6.94 -11.75 -3.91
CA ARG A 26 -7.15 -12.31 -2.56
C ARG A 26 -7.61 -13.76 -2.60
N CYS A 27 -8.59 -14.07 -3.44
CA CYS A 27 -9.14 -15.42 -3.58
C CYS A 27 -8.13 -16.43 -4.15
N ASN A 28 -7.13 -15.97 -4.92
CA ASN A 28 -6.12 -16.81 -5.52
C ASN A 28 -4.79 -16.85 -4.72
N ALA A 29 -4.70 -16.18 -3.59
CA ALA A 29 -3.53 -16.21 -2.72
C ALA A 29 -3.34 -17.61 -2.10
N GLU A 30 -2.10 -18.09 -2.05
CA GLU A 30 -1.79 -19.45 -1.63
C GLU A 30 -1.88 -19.66 -0.12
N CYS A 31 -1.72 -18.60 0.67
CA CYS A 31 -1.72 -18.69 2.12
C CYS A 31 -2.15 -17.40 2.81
N GLN A 32 -2.52 -17.51 4.08
CA GLN A 32 -2.98 -16.39 4.90
C GLN A 32 -1.94 -15.27 5.01
N ARG A 33 -0.63 -15.58 4.99
CA ARG A 33 0.44 -14.58 4.97
C ARG A 33 0.34 -13.65 3.77
N ASP A 34 0.09 -14.20 2.59
CA ASP A 34 0.08 -13.44 1.33
C ASP A 34 -1.15 -12.52 1.27
N ILE A 35 -2.30 -13.01 1.79
CA ILE A 35 -3.50 -12.18 1.98
C ILE A 35 -3.20 -11.03 2.95
N ALA A 36 -2.57 -11.31 4.09
CA ALA A 36 -2.21 -10.29 5.07
C ALA A 36 -1.23 -9.25 4.52
N ILE A 37 -0.25 -9.67 3.70
CA ILE A 37 0.68 -8.74 3.02
C ILE A 37 -0.07 -7.81 2.07
N MET A 38 -0.97 -8.33 1.25
CA MET A 38 -1.75 -7.52 0.30
C MET A 38 -2.67 -6.54 1.04
N ALA A 39 -3.39 -7.00 2.06
CA ALA A 39 -4.25 -6.16 2.90
C ALA A 39 -3.42 -5.05 3.58
N PHE A 40 -2.24 -5.38 4.11
CA PHE A 40 -1.34 -4.42 4.74
C PHE A 40 -0.79 -3.37 3.76
N LEU A 41 -0.35 -3.80 2.57
CA LEU A 41 0.14 -2.89 1.52
C LEU A 41 -0.95 -1.91 1.06
N TYR A 42 -2.18 -2.37 0.93
CA TYR A 42 -3.32 -1.54 0.57
C TYR A 42 -3.67 -0.59 1.70
N SER A 43 -3.93 -1.11 2.91
CA SER A 43 -4.38 -0.31 4.05
C SER A 43 -3.40 0.81 4.42
N THR A 44 -2.10 0.53 4.43
CA THR A 44 -1.08 1.46 4.95
C THR A 44 -0.42 2.31 3.88
N ALA A 45 -0.58 1.98 2.59
CA ALA A 45 0.22 2.53 1.50
C ALA A 45 1.74 2.53 1.76
N ALA A 46 2.24 1.65 2.62
CA ALA A 46 3.65 1.57 2.98
C ALA A 46 4.52 1.20 1.77
N ARG A 47 5.74 1.74 1.74
CA ARG A 47 6.74 1.27 0.79
C ARG A 47 7.22 -0.12 1.19
N ILE A 48 7.50 -0.97 0.21
CA ILE A 48 7.95 -2.34 0.48
C ILE A 48 9.15 -2.41 1.43
N GLY A 49 10.07 -1.45 1.32
CA GLY A 49 11.22 -1.38 2.22
C GLY A 49 10.88 -1.00 3.66
N GLU A 50 9.75 -0.33 3.86
CA GLU A 50 9.21 -0.04 5.19
C GLU A 50 8.56 -1.31 5.76
N VAL A 51 7.74 -1.99 4.96
CA VAL A 51 7.03 -3.22 5.35
C VAL A 51 7.98 -4.32 5.85
N VAL A 52 9.06 -4.58 5.13
CA VAL A 52 9.99 -5.67 5.50
C VAL A 52 10.77 -5.42 6.79
N ARG A 53 10.79 -4.17 7.29
CA ARG A 53 11.47 -3.83 8.55
C ARG A 53 10.57 -3.95 9.78
N LEU A 54 9.26 -4.03 9.59
CA LEU A 54 8.31 -4.08 10.70
C LEU A 54 8.44 -5.37 11.52
N ASN A 55 8.18 -5.21 12.80
CA ASN A 55 8.06 -6.28 13.78
C ASN A 55 6.60 -6.42 14.23
N ARG A 56 6.26 -7.54 14.89
CA ARG A 56 4.94 -7.76 15.48
C ARG A 56 4.57 -6.67 16.50
N LYS A 57 5.56 -6.21 17.29
CA LYS A 57 5.38 -5.19 18.33
C LYS A 57 5.10 -3.78 17.80
N ASP A 58 5.34 -3.54 16.51
CA ASP A 58 5.12 -2.22 15.90
C ASP A 58 3.64 -1.97 15.57
N ILE A 59 2.77 -2.97 15.80
CA ILE A 59 1.33 -2.88 15.63
C ILE A 59 0.67 -2.49 16.94
N ASP A 60 0.02 -1.34 16.96
CA ASP A 60 -0.93 -0.96 17.99
C ASP A 60 -2.33 -1.49 17.62
N TRP A 61 -2.71 -2.60 18.24
CA TRP A 61 -3.99 -3.26 17.97
C TRP A 61 -5.19 -2.49 18.51
N GLY A 62 -5.01 -1.75 19.62
CA GLY A 62 -6.07 -0.98 20.23
C GLY A 62 -6.53 0.17 19.35
N ASN A 63 -5.58 0.89 18.78
CA ASN A 63 -5.83 2.02 17.87
C ASN A 63 -5.82 1.63 16.39
N LYS A 64 -5.47 0.37 16.05
CA LYS A 64 -5.23 -0.10 14.69
C LYS A 64 -4.22 0.78 13.93
N GLU A 65 -3.11 1.10 14.59
CA GLU A 65 -2.07 1.98 14.09
C GLU A 65 -0.72 1.28 13.96
N VAL A 66 0.12 1.78 13.07
CA VAL A 66 1.50 1.35 12.88
C VAL A 66 2.39 2.55 12.68
N ILE A 67 3.49 2.63 13.44
CA ILE A 67 4.52 3.64 13.22
C ILE A 67 5.51 3.10 12.18
N ILE A 68 5.63 3.81 11.06
CA ILE A 68 6.53 3.44 9.97
C ILE A 68 7.70 4.43 9.90
N TYR A 69 8.91 3.87 9.91
CA TYR A 69 10.14 4.64 9.75
C TYR A 69 10.56 4.69 8.27
N GLY A 70 10.73 5.88 7.73
CA GLY A 70 11.14 6.10 6.34
C GLY A 70 12.48 5.43 6.00
N GLU A 71 12.69 5.04 4.74
CA GLU A 71 13.91 4.32 4.29
C GLU A 71 15.21 5.09 4.56
N LYS A 72 15.18 6.41 4.66
CA LYS A 72 16.34 7.27 4.96
C LYS A 72 16.45 7.63 6.45
N GLY A 73 15.77 6.92 7.34
CA GLY A 73 15.93 6.99 8.80
C GLY A 73 15.51 8.30 9.47
N LYS A 74 14.81 9.22 8.76
CA LYS A 74 14.65 10.59 9.27
C LYS A 74 13.23 11.07 9.51
N LYS A 75 12.19 10.34 9.06
CA LYS A 75 10.80 10.72 9.35
C LYS A 75 9.98 9.47 9.62
N GLU A 76 9.47 9.36 10.83
CA GLU A 76 8.41 8.44 11.15
C GLU A 76 7.07 9.02 10.71
N ARG A 77 6.13 8.15 10.38
CA ARG A 77 4.73 8.50 10.18
C ARG A 77 3.84 7.41 10.72
N ARG A 78 2.69 7.81 11.16
CA ARG A 78 1.63 6.92 11.58
C ARG A 78 0.76 6.54 10.38
N VAL A 79 0.44 5.28 10.28
CA VAL A 79 -0.49 4.73 9.28
C VAL A 79 -1.52 3.86 9.99
N TYR A 80 -2.66 3.63 9.36
CA TYR A 80 -3.81 2.99 9.97
C TYR A 80 -4.15 1.67 9.30
N LEU A 81 -4.64 0.71 10.07
CA LEU A 81 -5.13 -0.56 9.58
C LEU A 81 -6.64 -0.47 9.39
N THR A 82 -7.13 -0.81 8.20
CA THR A 82 -8.56 -1.07 8.00
C THR A 82 -8.97 -2.32 8.78
N ASP A 83 -10.26 -2.49 9.06
CA ASP A 83 -10.78 -3.67 9.75
C ASP A 83 -10.43 -4.96 9.02
N ASP A 84 -10.53 -4.96 7.69
CA ASP A 84 -10.13 -6.06 6.82
C ASP A 84 -8.63 -6.39 6.98
N CYS A 85 -7.78 -5.36 6.99
CA CYS A 85 -6.34 -5.54 7.19
C CYS A 85 -6.03 -6.10 8.59
N ALA A 86 -6.64 -5.54 9.63
CA ALA A 86 -6.46 -5.99 11.01
C ALA A 86 -6.90 -7.45 11.18
N TYR A 87 -8.04 -7.83 10.60
CA TYR A 87 -8.54 -9.21 10.60
C TYR A 87 -7.56 -10.19 9.94
N HIS A 88 -7.13 -9.91 8.71
CA HIS A 88 -6.24 -10.80 7.98
C HIS A 88 -4.85 -10.87 8.59
N LEU A 89 -4.34 -9.76 9.12
CA LEU A 89 -3.06 -9.71 9.80
C LEU A 89 -3.10 -10.50 11.11
N HIS A 90 -4.14 -10.34 11.90
CA HIS A 90 -4.35 -11.09 13.14
C HIS A 90 -4.46 -12.61 12.87
N LYS A 91 -5.27 -13.00 11.88
CA LYS A 91 -5.40 -14.40 11.46
C LYS A 91 -4.07 -15.00 11.00
N TYR A 92 -3.26 -14.22 10.26
CA TYR A 92 -1.92 -14.66 9.89
C TYR A 92 -1.03 -14.85 11.12
N LEU A 93 -1.00 -13.87 12.03
CA LEU A 93 -0.14 -13.98 13.23
C LEU A 93 -0.52 -15.11 14.15
N LEU A 94 -1.82 -15.44 14.27
CA LEU A 94 -2.29 -16.61 15.01
C LEU A 94 -1.89 -17.94 14.36
N SER A 95 -1.73 -17.97 13.04
CA SER A 95 -1.30 -19.19 12.33
C SER A 95 0.21 -19.47 12.39
N ARG A 96 0.99 -18.54 13.00
CA ARG A 96 2.45 -18.69 13.12
C ARG A 96 2.83 -19.54 14.32
N ASP A 97 3.75 -20.45 14.10
CA ASP A 97 4.35 -21.36 15.11
C ASP A 97 5.81 -20.99 15.46
N ASP A 98 6.26 -19.77 15.08
CA ASP A 98 7.61 -19.29 15.28
C ASP A 98 7.71 -18.14 16.28
N THR A 99 8.91 -17.90 16.81
CA THR A 99 9.22 -16.79 17.74
C THR A 99 9.88 -15.59 17.07
N ASN A 100 10.02 -15.59 15.74
CA ASN A 100 10.67 -14.49 15.03
C ASN A 100 9.91 -13.18 15.24
N PRO A 101 10.59 -12.09 15.67
CA PRO A 101 9.94 -10.81 15.93
C PRO A 101 9.42 -10.12 14.67
N ALA A 102 9.88 -10.51 13.47
CA ALA A 102 9.47 -9.89 12.22
C ALA A 102 7.95 -10.01 12.00
N LEU A 103 7.32 -8.95 11.46
CA LEU A 103 5.91 -8.97 11.12
C LEU A 103 5.60 -10.04 10.07
N PHE A 104 6.38 -10.10 9.00
CA PHE A 104 6.24 -11.10 7.94
C PHE A 104 7.47 -11.98 7.83
N VAL A 105 7.25 -13.29 7.79
CA VAL A 105 8.31 -14.32 7.69
C VAL A 105 8.07 -15.28 6.54
N SER A 106 9.10 -16.03 6.17
CA SER A 106 8.99 -17.11 5.19
C SER A 106 8.09 -18.24 5.71
N ASN A 107 7.38 -18.94 4.80
CA ASN A 107 6.59 -20.12 5.16
C ASN A 107 7.48 -21.35 5.41
N LYS A 108 8.74 -21.30 4.98
CA LYS A 108 9.71 -22.38 5.17
C LYS A 108 10.52 -22.14 6.42
N LYS A 109 10.74 -23.19 7.22
CA LYS A 109 11.67 -23.16 8.34
C LYS A 109 13.09 -22.80 7.83
N PRO A 110 13.82 -21.97 8.58
CA PRO A 110 13.59 -21.49 9.96
C PRO A 110 12.74 -20.22 10.09
N HIS A 111 11.78 -19.94 9.22
CA HIS A 111 10.86 -18.78 9.28
C HIS A 111 11.60 -17.44 9.37
N THR A 112 12.48 -17.18 8.42
CA THR A 112 13.26 -15.94 8.36
C THR A 112 12.40 -14.75 7.95
N ARG A 113 12.79 -13.52 8.38
CA ARG A 113 12.16 -12.28 7.94
C ARG A 113 12.07 -12.22 6.42
N LEU A 114 10.90 -11.87 5.88
CA LEU A 114 10.75 -11.68 4.44
C LEU A 114 11.52 -10.46 3.95
N GLY A 115 12.28 -10.65 2.87
CA GLY A 115 12.92 -9.56 2.13
C GLY A 115 12.02 -8.94 1.07
N LYS A 116 12.43 -7.77 0.54
CA LYS A 116 11.71 -7.07 -0.54
C LYS A 116 11.46 -7.97 -1.75
N GLN A 117 12.49 -8.72 -2.17
CA GLN A 117 12.41 -9.61 -3.34
C GLN A 117 11.38 -10.71 -3.17
N ALA A 118 11.26 -11.30 -1.96
CA ALA A 118 10.30 -12.36 -1.69
C ALA A 118 8.86 -11.86 -1.86
N ILE A 119 8.53 -10.68 -1.31
CA ILE A 119 7.20 -10.06 -1.48
C ILE A 119 6.94 -9.70 -2.96
N GLN A 120 7.93 -9.14 -3.66
CA GLN A 120 7.80 -8.82 -5.07
C GLN A 120 7.60 -10.06 -5.94
N SER A 121 8.32 -11.14 -5.65
CA SER A 121 8.19 -12.42 -6.36
C SER A 121 6.81 -13.04 -6.12
N MET A 122 6.36 -13.08 -4.87
CA MET A 122 5.02 -13.54 -4.50
C MET A 122 3.93 -12.79 -5.29
N LEU A 123 3.96 -11.45 -5.28
CA LEU A 123 2.99 -10.65 -6.01
C LEU A 123 3.07 -10.85 -7.53
N ARG A 124 4.27 -11.04 -8.08
CA ARG A 124 4.46 -11.32 -9.50
C ARG A 124 3.88 -12.67 -9.88
N THR A 125 4.17 -13.74 -9.11
CA THR A 125 3.63 -15.08 -9.34
C THR A 125 2.11 -15.08 -9.26
N LEU A 126 1.54 -14.44 -8.22
CA LEU A 126 0.11 -14.29 -8.07
C LEU A 126 -0.51 -13.50 -9.24
N GLY A 127 0.15 -12.43 -9.66
CA GLY A 127 -0.26 -11.61 -10.79
C GLY A 127 -0.24 -12.39 -12.12
N GLN A 128 0.72 -13.27 -12.33
CA GLN A 128 0.76 -14.15 -13.49
C GLN A 128 -0.40 -15.16 -13.48
N LYS A 129 -0.69 -15.74 -12.30
CA LYS A 129 -1.81 -16.69 -12.12
C LYS A 129 -3.17 -16.07 -12.37
N THR A 130 -3.34 -14.79 -12.06
CA THR A 130 -4.62 -14.07 -12.16
C THR A 130 -4.72 -13.15 -13.37
N GLU A 131 -3.68 -13.07 -14.19
CA GLU A 131 -3.53 -12.14 -15.32
C GLU A 131 -3.62 -10.64 -14.89
N ILE A 132 -3.38 -10.37 -13.61
CA ILE A 132 -3.41 -9.03 -13.04
C ILE A 132 -1.99 -8.56 -12.77
N HIS A 133 -1.58 -7.42 -13.33
CA HIS A 133 -0.27 -6.86 -13.04
C HIS A 133 -0.18 -6.36 -11.59
N ALA A 134 0.30 -7.23 -10.67
CA ALA A 134 0.40 -6.97 -9.24
C ALA A 134 1.85 -6.63 -8.82
N HIS A 135 2.00 -5.50 -8.11
CA HIS A 135 3.26 -5.09 -7.48
C HIS A 135 3.00 -4.09 -6.35
N PRO A 136 3.92 -3.94 -5.36
CA PRO A 136 3.66 -3.15 -4.15
C PRO A 136 3.20 -1.70 -4.41
N HIS A 137 3.80 -1.02 -5.39
CA HIS A 137 3.40 0.36 -5.72
C HIS A 137 2.00 0.47 -6.30
N LYS A 138 1.42 -0.60 -6.90
CA LYS A 138 0.04 -0.56 -7.39
C LYS A 138 -0.94 -0.56 -6.21
N PHE A 139 -0.70 -1.32 -5.12
CA PHE A 139 -1.49 -1.26 -3.89
C PHE A 139 -1.49 0.14 -3.27
N ARG A 140 -0.31 0.73 -3.10
CA ARG A 140 -0.18 2.09 -2.61
C ARG A 140 -0.91 3.10 -3.48
N ARG A 141 -0.79 3.00 -4.79
CA ARG A 141 -1.52 3.85 -5.73
C ARG A 141 -3.02 3.69 -5.56
N THR A 142 -3.51 2.46 -5.44
CA THR A 142 -4.93 2.18 -5.28
C THR A 142 -5.48 2.89 -4.05
N LEU A 143 -4.86 2.73 -2.87
CA LEU A 143 -5.31 3.45 -1.68
C LEU A 143 -5.30 4.97 -1.87
N LEU A 144 -4.21 5.53 -2.41
CA LEU A 144 -4.10 7.00 -2.55
C LEU A 144 -5.13 7.55 -3.56
N THR A 145 -5.45 6.80 -4.61
CA THR A 145 -6.50 7.14 -5.56
C THR A 145 -7.88 7.03 -4.91
N ASP A 146 -8.14 5.95 -4.17
CA ASP A 146 -9.42 5.77 -3.46
C ASP A 146 -9.63 6.85 -2.40
N ALA A 147 -8.56 7.24 -1.68
CA ALA A 147 -8.60 8.33 -0.72
C ALA A 147 -8.97 9.67 -1.39
N GLY A 148 -8.35 9.97 -2.54
CA GLY A 148 -8.68 11.16 -3.31
C GLY A 148 -10.12 11.16 -3.84
N ASN A 149 -10.58 10.01 -4.36
CA ASN A 149 -11.96 9.84 -4.85
C ASN A 149 -13.01 9.97 -3.74
N ARG A 150 -12.64 9.64 -2.50
CA ARG A 150 -13.48 9.82 -1.30
C ARG A 150 -13.44 11.23 -0.73
N GLY A 151 -12.67 12.13 -1.33
CA GLY A 151 -12.60 13.53 -0.95
C GLY A 151 -11.65 13.83 0.22
N ILE A 152 -10.71 12.94 0.54
CA ILE A 152 -9.66 13.23 1.52
C ILE A 152 -8.77 14.36 0.95
N PRO A 153 -8.49 15.42 1.71
CA PRO A 153 -7.66 16.52 1.27
C PRO A 153 -6.26 16.08 0.82
N LEU A 154 -5.76 16.69 -0.26
CA LEU A 154 -4.48 16.32 -0.85
C LEU A 154 -3.31 16.37 0.14
N GLN A 155 -3.32 17.34 1.06
CA GLN A 155 -2.29 17.50 2.09
C GLN A 155 -2.29 16.31 3.07
N GLU A 156 -3.48 15.82 3.45
CA GLU A 156 -3.61 14.67 4.33
C GLU A 156 -3.14 13.39 3.63
N ILE A 157 -3.50 13.20 2.36
CA ILE A 157 -3.01 12.09 1.52
C ILE A 157 -1.49 12.15 1.40
N GLN A 158 -0.91 13.35 1.20
CA GLN A 158 0.53 13.56 1.11
C GLN A 158 1.23 13.17 2.42
N MET A 159 0.71 13.62 3.55
CA MET A 159 1.23 13.30 4.88
C MET A 159 1.17 11.80 5.15
N TYR A 160 0.01 11.17 4.90
CA TYR A 160 -0.21 9.74 5.04
C TYR A 160 0.76 8.91 4.17
N ALA A 161 0.93 9.31 2.94
CA ALA A 161 1.86 8.68 2.01
C ALA A 161 3.34 8.90 2.39
N GLY A 162 3.66 9.92 3.16
CA GLY A 162 5.04 10.34 3.42
C GLY A 162 5.74 10.82 2.14
N HIS A 163 5.03 11.61 1.31
CA HIS A 163 5.60 12.25 0.13
C HIS A 163 6.24 13.58 0.52
N GLN A 164 7.52 13.74 0.16
CA GLN A 164 8.24 15.00 0.41
C GLN A 164 7.87 16.10 -0.60
N LYS A 165 7.37 15.71 -1.79
CA LYS A 165 6.99 16.63 -2.87
C LYS A 165 5.50 16.48 -3.18
N PRO A 166 4.72 17.57 -3.24
CA PRO A 166 3.30 17.56 -3.59
C PRO A 166 3.02 16.91 -4.94
N ASP A 167 3.85 17.18 -5.95
CA ASP A 167 3.73 16.63 -7.31
C ASP A 167 3.60 15.10 -7.34
N THR A 168 4.20 14.42 -6.34
CA THR A 168 4.11 12.96 -6.24
C THR A 168 2.72 12.51 -5.84
N THR A 169 1.99 13.31 -5.06
CA THR A 169 0.62 12.99 -4.61
C THR A 169 -0.41 13.41 -5.66
N MET A 170 -0.18 14.51 -6.34
CA MET A 170 -1.06 15.00 -7.42
C MET A 170 -1.24 13.98 -8.56
N MET A 171 -0.27 13.09 -8.77
CA MET A 171 -0.40 12.00 -9.76
C MET A 171 -1.47 10.95 -9.43
N TYR A 172 -1.98 10.94 -8.21
CA TYR A 172 -2.97 9.96 -7.74
C TYR A 172 -4.36 10.56 -7.56
N VAL A 173 -4.48 11.88 -7.53
CA VAL A 173 -5.74 12.59 -7.31
C VAL A 173 -6.19 13.19 -8.63
N THR A 174 -7.16 12.56 -9.26
CA THR A 174 -7.86 13.15 -10.39
C THR A 174 -8.99 14.00 -9.85
N VAL A 175 -8.91 15.32 -9.99
CA VAL A 175 -10.02 16.23 -9.66
C VAL A 175 -11.08 16.03 -10.74
N SER A 176 -12.13 15.27 -10.44
CA SER A 176 -13.30 15.17 -11.32
C SER A 176 -14.30 16.29 -11.02
N GLU A 177 -15.08 16.69 -12.02
CA GLU A 177 -16.17 17.66 -11.83
C GLU A 177 -17.19 17.18 -10.79
N GLU A 178 -17.43 15.86 -10.70
CA GLU A 178 -18.27 15.25 -9.69
C GLU A 178 -17.74 15.47 -8.27
N ASN A 179 -16.42 15.32 -8.07
CA ASN A 179 -15.78 15.56 -6.77
C ASN A 179 -15.86 17.04 -6.40
N VAL A 180 -15.68 17.96 -7.36
CA VAL A 180 -15.85 19.40 -7.13
C VAL A 180 -17.29 19.72 -6.73
N ARG A 181 -18.28 19.17 -7.43
CA ARG A 181 -19.69 19.36 -7.13
C ARG A 181 -20.09 18.79 -5.76
N ALA A 182 -19.61 17.60 -5.43
CA ALA A 182 -19.84 16.96 -4.13
C ALA A 182 -19.24 17.78 -2.98
N SER A 183 -18.01 18.25 -3.15
CA SER A 183 -17.33 19.11 -2.17
C SER A 183 -18.05 20.45 -1.99
N PHE A 184 -18.48 21.07 -3.07
CA PHE A 184 -19.24 22.32 -3.00
C PHE A 184 -20.53 22.14 -2.18
N ARG A 185 -21.31 21.07 -2.49
CA ARG A 185 -22.54 20.75 -1.76
C ARG A 185 -22.29 20.45 -0.29
N ARG A 186 -21.17 19.79 0.03
CA ARG A 186 -20.84 19.39 1.41
C ARG A 186 -20.40 20.55 2.30
N TYR A 187 -19.69 21.54 1.73
CA TYR A 187 -19.00 22.54 2.53
C TYR A 187 -19.57 23.97 2.35
N ILE A 188 -20.33 24.23 1.29
CA ILE A 188 -20.80 25.57 0.94
C ILE A 188 -22.33 25.65 0.89
N ALA A 189 -23.02 24.63 0.42
CA ALA A 189 -24.47 24.55 0.35
C ALA A 189 -25.07 23.82 1.54
#